data_3f38b72acd442c5d3b5fd4a94ee4061d
#
_entry.id   3f38b72acd442c5d3b5fd4a94ee4061d
#
_cell.length_a   1.000
_cell.length_b   1.000
_cell.length_c   1.000
_cell.angle_alpha   90.00
_cell.angle_beta   90.00
_cell.angle_gamma   90.00
#
_symmetry.space_group_name_H-M   'P 1'
#
loop_
_entity.id
_entity.type
_entity.pdbx_description
1 polymer ?
#
loop_
_entity_poly.entity_id
_entity_poly.type
_entity_poly.pdbx_seq_one_letter_code
_entity_poly.pdbx_strand_id
1 'polypeptide(L)'
;MLAAQAPRGVRKADILVNHLDGKSPCLIQVKTRSGSGSFGAWPMKAKHEEITDMDLFYCFVDLSDEHPFVYVVPAEVVATVVKESHSVWLQTPGKQGQQHSDTEMRQIKLNPGQNLKSAPDGWMDKYLENWDLIG
;
A
#
# COMPACT_ATOMS: atom_id res chain seq x y z
N MET A 1 -16.59 -13.68 9.45
CA MET A 1 -15.35 -12.90 9.66
C MET A 1 -15.50 -12.04 10.89
N LEU A 2 -14.54 -12.09 11.80
CA LEU A 2 -14.48 -11.23 12.98
C LEU A 2 -13.24 -10.34 12.86
N ALA A 3 -13.42 -9.04 13.09
CA ALA A 3 -12.33 -8.08 13.04
C ALA A 3 -12.20 -7.36 14.38
N ALA A 4 -10.98 -7.12 14.83
CA ALA A 4 -10.69 -6.40 16.06
C ALA A 4 -9.45 -5.54 15.86
N GLN A 5 -9.41 -4.43 16.59
CA GLN A 5 -8.21 -3.59 16.59
C GLN A 5 -7.03 -4.36 17.16
N ALA A 6 -5.88 -4.26 16.51
CA ALA A 6 -4.67 -4.91 17.00
C ALA A 6 -4.22 -4.24 18.32
N PRO A 7 -3.69 -5.01 19.28
CA PRO A 7 -3.13 -4.44 20.49
C PRO A 7 -2.00 -3.45 20.19
N ARG A 8 -1.81 -2.47 21.07
CA ARG A 8 -0.69 -1.54 20.95
C ARG A 8 0.62 -2.33 20.96
N GLY A 9 1.52 -1.98 20.04
CA GLY A 9 2.81 -2.64 19.95
C GLY A 9 2.85 -3.83 19.00
N VAL A 10 1.72 -4.27 18.47
CA VAL A 10 1.72 -5.26 17.38
C VAL A 10 2.30 -4.58 16.15
N ARG A 11 3.45 -5.07 15.72
CA ARG A 11 4.12 -4.55 14.52
C ARG A 11 3.35 -4.99 13.28
N LYS A 12 3.29 -4.14 12.27
CA LYS A 12 2.75 -4.42 10.93
C LYS A 12 1.22 -4.51 10.83
N ALA A 13 0.46 -4.36 11.90
CA ALA A 13 -1.00 -4.48 11.80
C ALA A 13 -1.75 -3.48 12.67
N ASP A 14 -2.86 -2.98 12.14
CA ASP A 14 -3.83 -2.16 12.86
C ASP A 14 -5.06 -2.97 13.25
N ILE A 15 -5.40 -3.96 12.43
CA ILE A 15 -6.59 -4.80 12.59
C ILE A 15 -6.22 -6.26 12.46
N LEU A 16 -6.77 -7.09 13.34
CA LEU A 16 -6.72 -8.55 13.24
C LEU A 16 -8.06 -9.04 12.71
N VAL A 17 -8.01 -9.91 11.70
CA VAL A 17 -9.21 -10.54 11.14
C VAL A 17 -9.16 -12.03 11.41
N ASN A 18 -10.18 -12.55 12.09
CA ASN A 18 -10.37 -13.96 12.33
C ASN A 18 -11.54 -14.50 11.52
N HIS A 19 -11.48 -15.77 11.17
CA HIS A 19 -12.52 -16.44 10.43
C HIS A 19 -13.15 -17.56 11.28
N LEU A 20 -14.47 -17.57 11.37
CA LEU A 20 -15.20 -18.59 12.12
C LEU A 20 -15.20 -19.94 11.41
N ASP A 21 -14.88 -19.97 10.12
CA ASP A 21 -14.87 -21.19 9.30
C ASP A 21 -13.52 -21.92 9.29
N GLY A 22 -12.59 -21.52 10.16
CA GLY A 22 -11.27 -22.17 10.28
C GLY A 22 -10.23 -21.69 9.29
N LYS A 23 -10.52 -20.68 8.47
CA LYS A 23 -9.49 -20.07 7.63
C LYS A 23 -8.44 -19.37 8.49
N SER A 24 -7.24 -19.25 7.96
CA SER A 24 -6.15 -18.56 8.65
C SER A 24 -6.48 -17.09 8.92
N PRO A 25 -6.12 -16.56 10.09
CA PRO A 25 -6.33 -15.15 10.38
C PRO A 25 -5.51 -14.27 9.47
N CYS A 26 -6.01 -13.06 9.23
CA CYS A 26 -5.33 -12.03 8.46
C CYS A 26 -4.98 -10.82 9.31
N LEU A 27 -3.94 -10.13 8.92
CA LEU A 27 -3.52 -8.86 9.49
C LEU A 27 -3.79 -7.75 8.48
N ILE A 28 -4.28 -6.62 8.94
CA ILE A 28 -4.55 -5.46 8.08
C ILE A 28 -3.80 -4.25 8.61
N GLN A 29 -3.06 -3.58 7.74
CA GLN A 29 -2.51 -2.27 8.00
C GLN A 29 -3.25 -1.23 7.17
N VAL A 30 -3.78 -0.21 7.83
CA VAL A 30 -4.55 0.85 7.17
C VAL A 30 -3.64 2.02 6.84
N LYS A 31 -3.72 2.49 5.60
CA LYS A 31 -3.05 3.69 5.11
C LYS A 31 -4.09 4.62 4.53
N THR A 32 -4.14 5.86 4.99
CA THR A 32 -5.12 6.84 4.52
C THR A 32 -4.45 8.00 3.81
N ARG A 33 -5.17 8.59 2.87
CA ARG A 33 -4.81 9.86 2.26
C ARG A 33 -6.05 10.73 2.13
N SER A 34 -5.86 12.05 2.18
CA SER A 34 -6.89 13.04 1.84
C SER A 34 -6.41 13.83 0.63
N GLY A 35 -7.35 14.33 -0.19
CA GLY A 35 -7.07 14.86 -1.53
C GLY A 35 -6.18 16.11 -1.64
N SER A 36 -5.88 16.77 -0.54
CA SER A 36 -5.29 18.12 -0.62
C SER A 36 -3.77 18.18 -0.45
N GLY A 37 -3.08 17.10 -0.16
CA GLY A 37 -1.64 17.23 0.16
C GLY A 37 -0.72 16.13 -0.33
N SER A 38 -1.22 15.07 -0.92
CA SER A 38 -0.40 13.88 -1.20
C SER A 38 -0.12 13.63 -2.68
N PHE A 39 -0.52 14.52 -3.57
CA PHE A 39 -0.36 14.34 -5.03
C PHE A 39 -0.83 12.97 -5.54
N GLY A 40 -1.91 12.44 -4.94
CA GLY A 40 -2.43 11.13 -5.30
C GLY A 40 -1.63 9.96 -4.77
N ALA A 41 -0.77 10.16 -3.80
CA ALA A 41 0.08 9.11 -3.23
C ALA A 41 -0.28 8.79 -1.78
N TRP A 42 -0.06 7.53 -1.39
CA TRP A 42 -0.01 7.15 0.02
C TRP A 42 1.46 7.10 0.45
N PRO A 43 1.83 7.82 1.53
CA PRO A 43 3.19 7.78 2.03
C PRO A 43 3.54 6.40 2.57
N MET A 44 4.73 5.92 2.22
CA MET A 44 5.28 4.66 2.68
C MET A 44 6.71 4.91 3.19
N LYS A 45 7.35 3.86 3.68
CA LYS A 45 8.74 3.91 4.15
C LYS A 45 9.55 2.76 3.57
N ALA A 46 10.87 2.87 3.61
CA ALA A 46 11.79 1.85 3.10
C ALA A 46 11.49 0.46 3.68
N LYS A 47 11.12 0.38 4.95
CA LYS A 47 10.78 -0.91 5.60
C LYS A 47 9.67 -1.68 4.89
N HIS A 48 8.78 -0.99 4.19
CA HIS A 48 7.67 -1.64 3.49
C HIS A 48 8.12 -2.44 2.27
N GLU A 49 9.32 -2.21 1.76
CA GLU A 49 9.91 -3.01 0.68
C GLU A 49 10.21 -4.44 1.10
N GLU A 50 10.38 -4.68 2.41
CA GLU A 50 10.80 -5.96 2.97
C GLU A 50 9.68 -6.72 3.68
N ILE A 51 8.50 -6.12 3.79
CA ILE A 51 7.35 -6.75 4.47
C ILE A 51 6.53 -7.52 3.44
N THR A 52 6.72 -8.85 3.43
CA THR A 52 6.10 -9.75 2.45
C THR A 52 5.25 -10.84 3.10
N ASP A 53 4.79 -10.64 4.33
CA ASP A 53 4.00 -11.62 5.08
C ASP A 53 2.73 -12.00 4.29
N MET A 54 2.50 -13.28 4.08
CA MET A 54 1.38 -13.78 3.25
C MET A 54 0.01 -13.52 3.87
N ASP A 55 -0.04 -13.31 5.18
CA ASP A 55 -1.27 -13.04 5.91
C ASP A 55 -1.53 -11.54 6.12
N LEU A 56 -0.66 -10.68 5.62
CA LEU A 56 -0.78 -9.23 5.76
C LEU A 56 -1.35 -8.59 4.48
N PHE A 57 -2.33 -7.72 4.70
CA PHE A 57 -2.94 -6.90 3.65
C PHE A 57 -2.88 -5.43 4.05
N TYR A 58 -2.70 -4.56 3.07
CA TYR A 58 -2.88 -3.13 3.26
C TYR A 58 -4.28 -2.72 2.78
N CYS A 59 -4.93 -1.88 3.56
CA CYS A 59 -6.13 -1.18 3.11
C CYS A 59 -5.73 0.28 2.84
N PHE A 60 -5.62 0.64 1.57
CA PHE A 60 -5.34 2.00 1.16
C PHE A 60 -6.66 2.75 1.02
N VAL A 61 -6.88 3.70 1.92
CA VAL A 61 -8.14 4.46 2.01
C VAL A 61 -7.95 5.83 1.40
N ASP A 62 -8.80 6.17 0.47
CA ASP A 62 -8.85 7.50 -0.16
C ASP A 62 -10.07 8.25 0.38
N LEU A 63 -9.81 9.32 1.12
CA LEU A 63 -10.83 10.15 1.77
C LEU A 63 -11.14 11.43 0.98
N SER A 64 -10.68 11.54 -0.27
CA SER A 64 -10.85 12.75 -1.07
C SER A 64 -12.27 12.96 -1.57
N ASP A 65 -13.13 11.95 -1.52
CA ASP A 65 -14.52 12.01 -1.95
C ASP A 65 -15.47 11.83 -0.76
N GLU A 66 -16.77 12.14 -0.94
CA GLU A 66 -17.80 11.93 0.09
C GLU A 66 -17.84 10.49 0.57
N HIS A 67 -17.63 9.54 -0.36
CA HIS A 67 -17.55 8.11 -0.04
C HIS A 67 -16.11 7.66 -0.16
N PRO A 68 -15.48 7.20 0.94
CA PRO A 68 -14.12 6.71 0.88
C PRO A 68 -13.99 5.50 -0.05
N PHE A 69 -12.93 5.48 -0.85
CA PHE A 69 -12.54 4.31 -1.61
C PHE A 69 -11.49 3.51 -0.82
N VAL A 70 -11.61 2.19 -0.83
CA VAL A 70 -10.67 1.31 -0.13
C VAL A 70 -10.11 0.30 -1.12
N TYR A 71 -8.78 0.23 -1.20
CA TYR A 71 -8.08 -0.77 -2.00
C TYR A 71 -7.45 -1.79 -1.06
N VAL A 72 -7.80 -3.06 -1.23
CA VAL A 72 -7.27 -4.16 -0.42
C VAL A 72 -6.14 -4.82 -1.20
N VAL A 73 -4.90 -4.64 -0.75
CA VAL A 73 -3.72 -5.07 -1.52
C VAL A 73 -2.84 -5.99 -0.66
N PRO A 74 -2.46 -7.18 -1.18
CA PRO A 74 -1.54 -8.06 -0.46
C PRO A 74 -0.19 -7.38 -0.20
N ALA A 75 0.41 -7.65 0.96
CA ALA A 75 1.67 -7.04 1.35
C ALA A 75 2.80 -7.32 0.35
N GLU A 76 2.84 -8.52 -0.21
CA GLU A 76 3.85 -8.89 -1.20
C GLU A 76 3.79 -8.01 -2.45
N VAL A 77 2.58 -7.71 -2.92
CA VAL A 77 2.36 -6.82 -4.06
C VAL A 77 2.85 -5.41 -3.72
N VAL A 78 2.49 -4.91 -2.54
CA VAL A 78 2.91 -3.58 -2.07
C VAL A 78 4.43 -3.48 -1.99
N ALA A 79 5.09 -4.48 -1.41
CA ALA A 79 6.55 -4.51 -1.30
C ALA A 79 7.22 -4.41 -2.68
N THR A 80 6.73 -5.16 -3.65
CA THR A 80 7.25 -5.16 -5.02
C THR A 80 7.08 -3.79 -5.68
N VAL A 81 5.88 -3.21 -5.58
CA VAL A 81 5.58 -1.90 -6.20
C VAL A 81 6.39 -0.78 -5.56
N VAL A 82 6.48 -0.75 -4.24
CA VAL A 82 7.23 0.29 -3.52
C VAL A 82 8.71 0.22 -3.88
N LYS A 83 9.27 -0.98 -3.94
CA LYS A 83 10.67 -1.20 -4.28
C LYS A 83 10.99 -0.77 -5.71
N GLU A 84 10.19 -1.20 -6.67
CA GLU A 84 10.40 -0.86 -8.08
C GLU A 84 10.22 0.64 -8.31
N SER A 85 9.18 1.24 -7.76
CA SER A 85 8.89 2.66 -7.88
C SER A 85 10.06 3.51 -7.37
N HIS A 86 10.61 3.16 -6.22
CA HIS A 86 11.74 3.88 -5.64
C HIS A 86 13.01 3.71 -6.47
N SER A 87 13.28 2.50 -6.94
CA SER A 87 14.42 2.22 -7.79
C SER A 87 14.39 3.04 -9.08
N VAL A 88 13.23 3.09 -9.73
CA VAL A 88 13.06 3.90 -10.95
C VAL A 88 13.23 5.39 -10.65
N TRP A 89 12.67 5.86 -9.53
CA TRP A 89 12.82 7.27 -9.12
C TRP A 89 14.28 7.64 -8.89
N LEU A 90 15.06 6.79 -8.22
CA LEU A 90 16.48 7.04 -7.98
C LEU A 90 17.28 7.14 -9.28
N GLN A 91 16.89 6.34 -10.30
CA GLN A 91 17.57 6.31 -11.59
C GLN A 91 17.12 7.39 -12.55
N THR A 92 16.03 8.09 -12.25
CA THR A 92 15.44 9.11 -13.11
C THR A 92 15.88 10.49 -12.62
N PRO A 93 16.66 11.25 -13.40
CA PRO A 93 17.06 12.59 -12.97
C PRO A 93 15.89 13.52 -12.74
N GLY A 94 16.03 14.48 -11.82
CA GLY A 94 15.07 15.53 -11.60
C GLY A 94 14.92 16.45 -12.81
N LYS A 95 13.96 17.37 -12.72
CA LYS A 95 13.59 18.27 -13.85
C LYS A 95 14.77 19.10 -14.38
N GLN A 96 15.76 19.38 -13.55
CA GLN A 96 16.97 20.13 -13.92
C GLN A 96 18.20 19.22 -14.04
N GLY A 97 17.99 17.92 -14.22
CA GLY A 97 19.06 16.95 -14.34
C GLY A 97 19.73 16.57 -13.03
N GLN A 98 19.24 17.07 -11.89
CA GLN A 98 19.84 16.74 -10.60
C GLN A 98 19.57 15.28 -10.21
N GLN A 99 20.57 14.68 -9.57
CA GLN A 99 20.48 13.32 -9.07
C GLN A 99 19.71 13.31 -7.75
N HIS A 100 18.80 12.34 -7.60
CA HIS A 100 18.06 12.18 -6.35
C HIS A 100 18.93 11.57 -5.25
N SER A 101 18.76 12.07 -4.03
CA SER A 101 19.37 11.48 -2.83
C SER A 101 18.42 10.44 -2.25
N ASP A 102 18.99 9.29 -1.84
CA ASP A 102 18.20 8.25 -1.21
C ASP A 102 17.78 8.66 0.20
N THR A 103 16.54 8.32 0.55
CA THR A 103 15.95 8.58 1.87
C THR A 103 15.12 7.37 2.32
N GLU A 104 14.60 7.43 3.55
CA GLU A 104 13.64 6.45 4.07
C GLU A 104 12.24 6.59 3.46
N MET A 105 11.97 7.70 2.77
CA MET A 105 10.65 8.02 2.23
C MET A 105 10.34 7.18 1.00
N ARG A 106 9.13 6.66 0.96
CA ARG A 106 8.56 5.91 -0.18
C ARG A 106 7.13 6.38 -0.40
N GLN A 107 6.54 5.96 -1.51
CA GLN A 107 5.12 6.25 -1.79
C GLN A 107 4.54 5.18 -2.71
N ILE A 108 3.20 5.09 -2.70
CA ILE A 108 2.45 4.25 -3.61
C ILE A 108 1.36 5.09 -4.27
N LYS A 109 1.15 4.89 -5.57
CA LYS A 109 0.21 5.68 -6.38
C LYS A 109 -0.68 4.79 -7.23
N LEU A 110 -1.90 5.27 -7.50
CA LEU A 110 -2.80 4.63 -8.46
C LEU A 110 -2.21 4.61 -9.87
N ASN A 111 -1.62 5.72 -10.27
CA ASN A 111 -1.03 5.91 -11.60
C ASN A 111 0.39 6.44 -11.43
N PRO A 112 1.37 5.55 -11.27
CA PRO A 112 2.75 5.97 -10.99
C PRO A 112 3.39 6.81 -12.09
N GLY A 113 3.01 6.60 -13.35
CA GLY A 113 3.59 7.35 -14.48
C GLY A 113 5.06 7.05 -14.74
N GLN A 114 5.56 5.91 -14.28
CA GLN A 114 6.98 5.54 -14.34
C GLN A 114 7.25 4.32 -15.21
N ASN A 115 6.24 3.82 -15.92
CA ASN A 115 6.34 2.57 -16.71
C ASN A 115 6.79 1.39 -15.87
N LEU A 116 6.24 1.27 -14.67
CA LEU A 116 6.58 0.16 -13.75
C LEU A 116 6.01 -1.16 -14.27
N LYS A 117 6.79 -2.22 -14.21
CA LYS A 117 6.33 -3.57 -14.58
C LYS A 117 5.30 -4.10 -13.59
N SER A 118 5.50 -3.84 -12.30
CA SER A 118 4.61 -4.30 -11.24
C SER A 118 3.36 -3.45 -11.07
N ALA A 119 3.36 -2.22 -11.59
CA ALA A 119 2.29 -1.26 -11.36
C ALA A 119 2.08 -0.35 -12.57
N PRO A 120 1.56 -0.89 -13.69
CA PRO A 120 1.09 -0.05 -14.79
C PRO A 120 -0.08 0.81 -14.32
N ASP A 121 -0.38 1.88 -15.04
CA ASP A 121 -1.54 2.72 -14.71
C ASP A 121 -2.81 1.85 -14.62
N GLY A 122 -3.61 2.07 -13.58
CA GLY A 122 -4.79 1.26 -13.29
C GLY A 122 -4.51 -0.05 -12.56
N TRP A 123 -3.29 -0.28 -12.11
CA TRP A 123 -2.89 -1.53 -11.45
C TRP A 123 -3.69 -1.84 -10.18
N MET A 124 -4.21 -0.81 -9.49
CA MET A 124 -4.98 -1.00 -8.25
C MET A 124 -6.46 -1.30 -8.49
N ASP A 125 -6.96 -1.16 -9.71
CA ASP A 125 -8.40 -1.30 -9.98
C ASP A 125 -8.96 -2.63 -9.52
N LYS A 126 -8.23 -3.73 -9.70
CA LYS A 126 -8.65 -5.07 -9.26
C LYS A 126 -8.69 -5.24 -7.75
N TYR A 127 -8.09 -4.32 -7.02
CA TYR A 127 -8.07 -4.34 -5.55
C TYR A 127 -9.13 -3.43 -4.92
N LEU A 128 -9.85 -2.65 -5.74
CA LEU A 128 -10.88 -1.74 -5.24
C LEU A 128 -12.01 -2.53 -4.60
N GLU A 129 -12.24 -2.26 -3.32
CA GLU A 129 -13.28 -2.92 -2.51
C GLU A 129 -13.24 -4.45 -2.61
N ASN A 130 -12.07 -5.01 -2.85
CA ASN A 130 -11.93 -6.46 -3.04
C ASN A 130 -11.72 -7.16 -1.67
N TRP A 131 -12.78 -7.15 -0.87
CA TRP A 131 -12.81 -7.75 0.45
C TRP A 131 -12.71 -9.28 0.43
N ASP A 132 -12.98 -9.91 -0.73
CA ASP A 132 -12.84 -11.36 -0.89
C ASP A 132 -11.41 -11.84 -0.62
N LEU A 133 -10.42 -10.97 -0.80
CA LEU A 133 -9.01 -11.32 -0.53
C LEU A 133 -8.76 -11.63 0.96
N ILE A 134 -9.56 -11.07 1.84
CA ILE A 134 -9.40 -11.27 3.29
C ILE A 134 -10.55 -12.09 3.91
N GLY A 135 -11.40 -12.64 3.10
CA GLY A 135 -12.45 -13.52 3.54
C GLY A 135 -13.86 -13.12 3.41
#